data_2470a2b44106c0723d3b85527b9173e0
#
_entry.id   2470a2b44106c0723d3b85527b9173e0
#
_cell.length_a   1.000
_cell.length_b   1.000
_cell.length_c   1.000
_cell.angle_alpha   90.00
_cell.angle_beta   90.00
_cell.angle_gamma   90.00
#
_symmetry.space_group_name_H-M   'P 1'
#
loop_
_entity.id
_entity.type
_entity.pdbx_description
1 polymer ?
#
loop_
_entity_poly.entity_id
_entity_poly.type
_entity_poly.pdbx_seq_one_letter_code
_entity_poly.pdbx_strand_id
1 'polypeptide(L)'
;MLISLDATRILEDDGLEDAFGADVAAKLAGLAPAGVHLRPWGDEHILLLWDYWHADHAVDEPPADAPAFDGDLYPEVCLRGLAGFIPGLRAYVDGESERPLIDGGYYTQTPENRPLIGPGGVPGYYVNGAFAGFGLMAAEAAGELCCAHVLGGTLPSYASAFAPARYADPAYPLEELVARGGGSI
;
A
#
# COMPACT_ATOMS: atom_id res chain seq x y z
N MET A 1 0.73 16.70 -3.76
CA MET A 1 -0.64 16.96 -3.28
C MET A 1 -1.29 15.60 -3.19
N LEU A 2 -1.49 15.08 -1.99
CA LEU A 2 -2.23 13.83 -1.77
C LEU A 2 -3.72 14.17 -1.85
N ILE A 3 -4.43 13.62 -2.81
CA ILE A 3 -5.87 13.68 -2.85
C ILE A 3 -6.35 12.34 -2.30
N SER A 4 -6.73 12.33 -1.02
CA SER A 4 -7.46 11.21 -0.44
C SER A 4 -8.92 11.41 -0.80
N LEU A 5 -9.49 10.49 -1.55
CA LEU A 5 -10.89 10.51 -1.93
C LEU A 5 -11.57 9.31 -1.29
N ASP A 6 -12.59 9.57 -0.51
CA ASP A 6 -13.49 8.54 -0.03
C ASP A 6 -14.17 7.89 -1.23
N ALA A 7 -13.98 6.60 -1.40
CA ALA A 7 -14.54 5.72 -2.42
C ALA A 7 -14.86 6.39 -3.78
N THR A 8 -14.04 6.14 -4.76
CA THR A 8 -14.19 6.69 -6.11
C THR A 8 -14.94 5.70 -6.99
N ARG A 9 -16.00 6.15 -7.65
CA ARG A 9 -16.60 5.42 -8.76
C ARG A 9 -15.62 5.45 -9.92
N ILE A 10 -15.00 4.32 -10.23
CA ILE A 10 -13.90 4.28 -11.21
C ILE A 10 -14.41 4.57 -12.61
N LEU A 11 -15.57 4.09 -12.99
CA LEU A 11 -15.92 4.07 -14.40
C LEU A 11 -17.42 4.14 -14.65
N GLU A 12 -17.83 5.29 -15.07
CA GLU A 12 -18.90 5.47 -16.04
C GLU A 12 -18.23 5.64 -17.41
N ASP A 13 -17.45 4.64 -17.85
CA ASP A 13 -16.74 4.70 -19.12
C ASP A 13 -17.16 3.51 -19.98
N ASP A 14 -17.93 3.76 -20.99
CA ASP A 14 -18.45 2.76 -21.93
C ASP A 14 -17.33 2.01 -22.68
N GLY A 15 -16.10 2.55 -22.69
CA GLY A 15 -14.96 1.96 -23.38
C GLY A 15 -14.29 0.79 -22.65
N LEU A 16 -14.58 0.54 -21.37
CA LEU A 16 -13.95 -0.56 -20.63
C LEU A 16 -14.46 -1.93 -21.01
N GLU A 17 -15.75 -2.04 -21.25
CA GLU A 17 -16.34 -3.31 -21.70
C GLU A 17 -15.78 -3.70 -23.06
N ASP A 18 -15.62 -2.73 -23.96
CA ASP A 18 -15.03 -2.95 -25.27
C ASP A 18 -13.53 -3.31 -25.19
N ALA A 19 -12.80 -2.73 -24.25
CA ALA A 19 -11.36 -2.94 -24.10
C ALA A 19 -11.01 -4.23 -23.34
N PHE A 20 -11.74 -4.58 -22.29
CA PHE A 20 -11.38 -5.64 -21.34
C PHE A 20 -12.46 -6.69 -21.11
N GLY A 21 -13.62 -6.55 -21.74
CA GLY A 21 -14.76 -7.45 -21.60
C GLY A 21 -15.65 -7.18 -20.39
N ALA A 22 -16.87 -7.73 -20.45
CA ALA A 22 -17.93 -7.46 -19.49
C ALA A 22 -17.59 -7.84 -18.04
N ASP A 23 -16.84 -8.93 -17.82
CA ASP A 23 -16.48 -9.41 -16.47
C ASP A 23 -15.54 -8.43 -15.75
N VAL A 24 -14.57 -7.87 -16.47
CA VAL A 24 -13.64 -6.88 -15.92
C VAL A 24 -14.36 -5.56 -15.72
N ALA A 25 -15.13 -5.11 -16.70
CA ALA A 25 -15.93 -3.91 -16.60
C ALA A 25 -16.88 -3.95 -15.39
N ALA A 26 -17.55 -5.09 -15.14
CA ALA A 26 -18.44 -5.26 -14.00
C ALA A 26 -17.69 -5.17 -12.65
N LYS A 27 -16.48 -5.70 -12.56
CA LYS A 27 -15.64 -5.57 -11.34
C LYS A 27 -15.22 -4.13 -11.10
N LEU A 28 -14.95 -3.39 -12.16
CA LEU A 28 -14.50 -2.01 -12.11
C LEU A 28 -15.63 -0.99 -11.99
N ALA A 29 -16.86 -1.36 -12.32
CA ALA A 29 -18.06 -0.54 -12.16
C ALA A 29 -18.47 -0.32 -10.70
N GLY A 30 -17.80 -1.00 -9.74
CA GLY A 30 -17.99 -0.80 -8.31
C GLY A 30 -17.31 0.47 -7.79
N LEU A 31 -17.49 0.71 -6.48
CA LEU A 31 -16.71 1.73 -5.79
C LEU A 31 -15.29 1.20 -5.57
N ALA A 32 -14.31 1.91 -6.09
CA ALA A 32 -12.93 1.61 -5.81
C ALA A 32 -12.50 2.14 -4.45
N PRO A 33 -11.55 1.48 -3.78
CA PRO A 33 -10.99 2.01 -2.56
C PRO A 33 -10.34 3.37 -2.81
N ALA A 34 -10.32 4.21 -1.78
CA ALA A 34 -9.53 5.43 -1.78
C ALA A 34 -8.03 5.07 -1.94
N GLY A 35 -7.21 6.06 -2.26
CA GLY A 35 -5.76 5.86 -2.27
C GLY A 35 -5.11 5.99 -3.64
N VAL A 36 -5.89 6.30 -4.69
CA VAL A 36 -5.29 6.66 -5.98
C VAL A 36 -4.43 7.92 -5.81
N HIS A 37 -3.18 7.84 -6.26
CA HIS A 37 -2.30 8.99 -6.22
C HIS A 37 -1.33 9.01 -7.40
N LEU A 38 -0.82 10.19 -7.67
CA LEU A 38 0.19 10.40 -8.68
C LEU A 38 1.21 11.43 -8.21
N ARG A 39 2.39 11.34 -8.78
CA ARG A 39 3.43 12.37 -8.62
C ARG A 39 4.31 12.47 -9.86
N PRO A 40 4.93 13.62 -10.11
CA PRO A 40 5.95 13.72 -11.12
C PRO A 40 7.12 12.76 -10.84
N TRP A 41 7.69 12.21 -11.90
CA TRP A 41 8.88 11.37 -11.86
C TRP A 41 9.87 11.88 -12.91
N GLY A 42 10.78 12.76 -12.49
CA GLY A 42 11.58 13.54 -13.43
C GLY A 42 10.75 14.55 -14.21
N ASP A 43 11.22 14.90 -15.39
CA ASP A 43 10.63 15.96 -16.21
C ASP A 43 9.58 15.45 -17.22
N GLU A 44 9.64 14.16 -17.58
CA GLU A 44 8.87 13.58 -18.70
C GLU A 44 7.93 12.46 -18.28
N HIS A 45 7.97 12.02 -17.00
CA HIS A 45 7.19 10.89 -16.52
C HIS A 45 6.32 11.26 -15.34
N ILE A 46 5.26 10.49 -15.15
CA ILE A 46 4.45 10.49 -13.94
C ILE A 46 4.42 9.08 -13.36
N LEU A 47 4.50 8.98 -12.05
CA LEU A 47 4.28 7.74 -11.33
C LEU A 47 2.82 7.72 -10.89
N LEU A 48 2.10 6.68 -11.29
CA LEU A 48 0.73 6.42 -10.91
C LEU A 48 0.69 5.24 -9.96
N LEU A 49 -0.14 5.31 -8.94
CA LEU A 49 -0.37 4.20 -8.04
C LEU A 49 -1.81 4.18 -7.57
N TRP A 50 -2.39 2.99 -7.58
CA TRP A 50 -3.69 2.73 -6.99
C TRP A 50 -3.76 1.33 -6.40
N ASP A 51 -4.15 1.25 -5.14
CA ASP A 51 -4.21 0.02 -4.36
C ASP A 51 -5.57 -0.71 -4.48
N TYR A 52 -6.30 -0.51 -5.55
CA TYR A 52 -7.63 -1.11 -5.74
C TYR A 52 -7.58 -2.63 -5.97
N TRP A 53 -6.43 -3.17 -6.37
CA TRP A 53 -6.25 -4.58 -6.74
C TRP A 53 -5.79 -5.47 -5.59
N HIS A 54 -5.44 -4.89 -4.45
CA HIS A 54 -4.78 -5.58 -3.35
C HIS A 54 -5.70 -6.18 -2.30
N ALA A 55 -6.99 -6.05 -2.42
CA ALA A 55 -7.89 -6.71 -1.50
C ALA A 55 -7.58 -8.22 -1.49
N ASP A 56 -6.98 -8.71 -0.44
CA ASP A 56 -7.04 -10.08 0.03
C ASP A 56 -5.99 -11.10 -0.41
N HIS A 57 -4.82 -10.71 -0.82
CA HIS A 57 -3.78 -11.70 -1.15
C HIS A 57 -2.58 -11.61 -0.21
N ALA A 58 -2.84 -11.90 1.09
CA ALA A 58 -1.73 -12.20 1.98
C ALA A 58 -1.02 -13.45 1.45
N VAL A 59 0.28 -13.36 1.21
CA VAL A 59 1.13 -14.49 0.86
C VAL A 59 2.03 -14.80 2.03
N ASP A 60 1.98 -16.03 2.53
CA ASP A 60 2.81 -16.48 3.64
C ASP A 60 4.29 -16.51 3.24
N GLU A 61 4.57 -16.86 1.99
CA GLU A 61 5.89 -16.82 1.39
C GLU A 61 5.82 -16.08 0.06
N PRO A 62 6.27 -14.82 0.00
CA PRO A 62 6.29 -14.09 -1.25
C PRO A 62 7.22 -14.80 -2.24
N PRO A 63 6.79 -15.03 -3.49
CA PRO A 63 7.66 -15.58 -4.51
C PRO A 63 8.87 -14.65 -4.73
N ALA A 64 9.97 -15.23 -5.19
CA ALA A 64 11.21 -14.49 -5.46
C ALA A 64 11.03 -13.42 -6.55
N ASP A 65 10.06 -13.64 -7.43
CA ASP A 65 9.72 -12.70 -8.49
C ASP A 65 8.68 -11.67 -8.02
N ALA A 66 8.72 -10.50 -8.63
CA ALA A 66 7.70 -9.47 -8.40
C ALA A 66 6.30 -10.02 -8.69
N PRO A 67 5.25 -9.47 -8.03
CA PRO A 67 3.88 -9.86 -8.32
C PRO A 67 3.60 -9.72 -9.82
N ALA A 68 2.93 -10.73 -10.40
CA ALA A 68 2.45 -10.62 -11.77
C ALA A 68 1.29 -9.62 -11.78
N PHE A 69 1.52 -8.46 -12.37
CA PHE A 69 0.46 -7.52 -12.70
C PHE A 69 -0.09 -7.84 -14.09
N ASP A 70 -1.39 -7.65 -14.26
CA ASP A 70 -1.96 -7.55 -15.60
C ASP A 70 -1.42 -6.27 -16.25
N GLY A 71 -0.44 -6.45 -17.13
CA GLY A 71 0.35 -5.38 -17.73
C GLY A 71 -0.45 -4.43 -18.61
N ASP A 72 -1.61 -4.85 -19.06
CA ASP A 72 -2.48 -4.02 -19.90
C ASP A 72 -3.59 -3.37 -19.06
N LEU A 73 -4.15 -4.11 -18.11
CA LEU A 73 -5.29 -3.66 -17.33
C LEU A 73 -4.92 -2.66 -16.23
N TYR A 74 -3.88 -2.92 -15.44
CA TYR A 74 -3.55 -2.10 -14.27
C TYR A 74 -3.25 -0.63 -14.62
N PRO A 75 -2.38 -0.34 -15.60
CA PRO A 75 -2.11 1.04 -16.01
C PRO A 75 -3.33 1.76 -16.53
N GLU A 76 -4.14 1.06 -17.32
CA GLU A 76 -5.34 1.62 -17.94
C GLU A 76 -6.37 2.03 -16.87
N VAL A 77 -6.59 1.16 -15.87
CA VAL A 77 -7.49 1.46 -14.76
C VAL A 77 -6.99 2.64 -13.93
N CYS A 78 -5.69 2.67 -13.59
CA CYS A 78 -5.10 3.79 -12.88
C CYS A 78 -5.27 5.11 -13.65
N LEU A 79 -4.99 5.08 -14.95
CA LEU A 79 -5.05 6.27 -15.79
C LEU A 79 -6.49 6.77 -15.94
N ARG A 80 -7.46 5.88 -16.22
CA ARG A 80 -8.88 6.24 -16.34
C ARG A 80 -9.45 6.77 -15.02
N GLY A 81 -9.14 6.11 -13.91
CA GLY A 81 -9.54 6.57 -12.59
C GLY A 81 -9.02 7.98 -12.28
N LEU A 82 -7.75 8.24 -12.55
CA LEU A 82 -7.15 9.56 -12.36
C LEU A 82 -7.66 10.61 -13.37
N ALA A 83 -7.99 10.22 -14.60
CA ALA A 83 -8.56 11.11 -15.60
C ALA A 83 -9.92 11.69 -15.18
N GLY A 84 -10.64 11.01 -14.31
CA GLY A 84 -11.85 11.53 -13.68
C GLY A 84 -11.61 12.78 -12.81
N PHE A 85 -10.40 12.92 -12.25
CA PHE A 85 -10.01 14.06 -11.40
C PHE A 85 -9.09 15.04 -12.12
N ILE A 86 -8.30 14.53 -13.05
CA ILE A 86 -7.34 15.33 -13.85
C ILE A 86 -7.69 15.13 -15.31
N PRO A 87 -8.60 15.92 -15.86
CA PRO A 87 -9.12 15.69 -17.21
C PRO A 87 -8.05 15.67 -18.30
N GLY A 88 -6.92 16.33 -18.08
CA GLY A 88 -5.78 16.32 -19.01
C GLY A 88 -5.16 14.92 -19.23
N LEU A 89 -5.34 14.01 -18.29
CA LEU A 89 -4.86 12.62 -18.42
C LEU A 89 -5.67 11.81 -19.44
N ARG A 90 -6.86 12.26 -19.81
CA ARG A 90 -7.69 11.58 -20.82
C ARG A 90 -7.00 11.46 -22.18
N ALA A 91 -6.15 12.41 -22.51
CA ALA A 91 -5.36 12.36 -23.75
C ALA A 91 -4.43 11.15 -23.84
N TYR A 92 -4.05 10.56 -22.70
CA TYR A 92 -3.20 9.39 -22.64
C TYR A 92 -3.99 8.07 -22.59
N VAL A 93 -5.26 8.10 -22.22
CA VAL A 93 -6.16 6.94 -22.24
C VAL A 93 -6.42 6.49 -23.68
N ASP A 94 -6.72 7.46 -24.56
CA ASP A 94 -7.12 7.20 -25.94
C ASP A 94 -5.97 7.39 -26.95
N GLY A 95 -4.77 7.70 -26.44
CA GLY A 95 -3.60 8.05 -27.25
C GLY A 95 -2.60 6.90 -27.40
N GLU A 96 -1.74 7.01 -28.40
CA GLU A 96 -0.53 6.19 -28.54
C GLU A 96 0.51 6.65 -27.50
N SER A 97 0.33 6.29 -26.23
CA SER A 97 1.38 6.49 -25.24
C SER A 97 2.41 5.36 -25.32
N GLU A 98 3.68 5.67 -24.98
CA GLU A 98 4.68 4.64 -24.78
C GLU A 98 4.18 3.65 -23.72
N ARG A 99 4.55 2.36 -23.86
CA ARG A 99 4.17 1.33 -22.89
C ARG A 99 4.60 1.75 -21.49
N PRO A 100 3.69 1.75 -20.50
CA PRO A 100 4.03 2.09 -19.14
C PRO A 100 5.02 1.07 -18.57
N LEU A 101 5.97 1.53 -17.78
CA LEU A 101 6.75 0.65 -16.92
C LEU A 101 5.90 0.31 -15.69
N ILE A 102 5.68 -0.99 -15.47
CA ILE A 102 4.92 -1.50 -14.33
C ILE A 102 5.90 -2.18 -13.39
N ASP A 103 5.86 -1.80 -12.13
CA ASP A 103 6.65 -2.40 -11.08
C ASP A 103 5.81 -2.53 -9.82
N GLY A 104 6.19 -3.44 -8.94
CA GLY A 104 5.50 -3.64 -7.68
C GLY A 104 6.26 -4.55 -6.74
N GLY A 105 5.74 -4.68 -5.52
CA GLY A 105 6.36 -5.47 -4.47
C GLY A 105 5.38 -5.88 -3.40
N TYR A 106 5.87 -6.68 -2.47
CA TYR A 106 5.08 -7.10 -1.32
C TYR A 106 5.33 -6.18 -0.14
N TYR A 107 4.27 -5.72 0.47
CA TYR A 107 4.35 -5.06 1.77
C TYR A 107 4.49 -6.10 2.88
N THR A 108 5.48 -5.92 3.72
CA THR A 108 5.58 -6.68 4.97
C THR A 108 4.80 -5.92 6.05
N GLN A 109 3.74 -6.52 6.54
CA GLN A 109 2.88 -5.90 7.55
C GLN A 109 2.45 -6.91 8.61
N THR A 110 2.10 -6.41 9.79
CA THR A 110 1.43 -7.18 10.83
C THR A 110 -0.09 -7.18 10.61
N PRO A 111 -0.82 -8.12 11.24
CA PRO A 111 -2.29 -8.17 11.08
C PRO A 111 -3.00 -6.84 11.38
N GLU A 112 -2.53 -6.11 12.39
CA GLU A 112 -3.06 -4.82 12.80
C GLU A 112 -2.37 -3.60 12.15
N ASN A 113 -1.52 -3.86 11.14
CA ASN A 113 -0.75 -2.85 10.41
C ASN A 113 0.09 -1.91 11.31
N ARG A 114 0.75 -2.50 12.32
CA ARG A 114 1.69 -1.79 13.21
C ARG A 114 3.08 -2.36 13.11
N PRO A 115 4.12 -1.55 12.93
CA PRO A 115 5.51 -2.03 12.85
C PRO A 115 5.93 -2.89 14.05
N LEU A 116 6.99 -3.67 13.83
CA LEU A 116 7.69 -4.41 14.86
C LEU A 116 9.02 -3.72 15.13
N ILE A 117 9.19 -3.16 16.35
CA ILE A 117 10.41 -2.46 16.75
C ILE A 117 10.79 -2.89 18.15
N GLY A 118 11.93 -3.55 18.30
CA GLY A 118 12.45 -3.96 19.60
C GLY A 118 13.06 -5.36 19.64
N PRO A 119 13.29 -5.93 20.84
CA PRO A 119 13.90 -7.25 20.99
C PRO A 119 13.08 -8.36 20.34
N GLY A 120 13.73 -9.23 19.58
CA GLY A 120 13.13 -10.32 18.81
C GLY A 120 13.15 -11.68 19.48
N GLY A 121 13.19 -11.77 20.79
CA GLY A 121 13.10 -13.04 21.54
C GLY A 121 14.42 -13.83 21.65
N VAL A 122 15.46 -13.47 20.92
CA VAL A 122 16.81 -14.02 21.05
C VAL A 122 17.74 -12.92 21.56
N PRO A 123 18.59 -13.17 22.58
CA PRO A 123 19.52 -12.16 23.08
C PRO A 123 20.39 -11.56 21.98
N GLY A 124 20.42 -10.22 21.90
CA GLY A 124 21.17 -9.50 20.87
C GLY A 124 20.49 -9.39 19.50
N TYR A 125 19.32 -10.01 19.32
CA TYR A 125 18.51 -9.87 18.10
C TYR A 125 17.40 -8.83 18.29
N TYR A 126 17.34 -7.89 17.38
CA TYR A 126 16.34 -6.83 17.36
C TYR A 126 15.64 -6.79 16.01
N VAL A 127 14.37 -6.49 16.02
CA VAL A 127 13.53 -6.29 14.83
C VAL A 127 13.25 -4.80 14.64
N ASN A 128 13.32 -4.35 13.42
CA ASN A 128 12.86 -3.02 13.00
C ASN A 128 12.26 -3.17 11.58
N GLY A 129 10.96 -3.46 11.50
CA GLY A 129 10.33 -3.86 10.24
C GLY A 129 8.81 -3.89 10.28
N ALA A 130 8.23 -4.48 9.24
CA ALA A 130 6.79 -4.58 9.04
C ALA A 130 6.08 -3.22 8.98
N PHE A 131 6.66 -2.30 8.21
CA PHE A 131 6.16 -0.92 8.07
C PHE A 131 5.10 -0.76 6.98
N ALA A 132 4.71 -1.82 6.30
CA ALA A 132 3.87 -1.73 5.11
C ALA A 132 4.39 -0.64 4.13
N GLY A 133 3.56 0.28 3.70
CA GLY A 133 3.98 1.40 2.85
C GLY A 133 4.56 2.62 3.59
N PHE A 134 4.58 2.63 4.94
CA PHE A 134 5.00 3.80 5.74
C PHE A 134 6.49 3.84 6.07
N GLY A 135 7.28 2.85 5.64
CA GLY A 135 8.67 2.68 6.06
C GLY A 135 9.54 3.92 5.92
N LEU A 136 9.47 4.61 4.78
CA LEU A 136 10.24 5.83 4.54
C LEU A 136 9.86 6.96 5.51
N MET A 137 8.56 7.16 5.73
CA MET A 137 8.07 8.22 6.61
C MET A 137 8.36 7.96 8.08
N ALA A 138 8.41 6.69 8.48
CA ALA A 138 8.64 6.28 9.86
C ALA A 138 10.13 6.05 10.20
N ALA A 139 11.02 6.08 9.21
CA ALA A 139 12.40 5.60 9.34
C ALA A 139 13.18 6.23 10.48
N GLU A 140 13.09 7.55 10.69
CA GLU A 140 13.81 8.25 11.74
C GLU A 140 13.29 7.86 13.13
N ALA A 141 11.99 7.96 13.37
CA ALA A 141 11.40 7.61 14.67
C ALA A 141 11.57 6.13 15.00
N ALA A 142 11.48 5.25 13.98
CA ALA A 142 11.72 3.83 14.13
C ALA A 142 13.19 3.54 14.46
N GLY A 143 14.11 4.25 13.83
CA GLY A 143 15.54 4.17 14.11
C GLY A 143 15.87 4.60 15.54
N GLU A 144 15.32 5.72 16.00
CA GLU A 144 15.50 6.20 17.39
C GLU A 144 14.97 5.17 18.40
N LEU A 145 13.76 4.65 18.19
CA LEU A 145 13.18 3.65 19.07
C LEU A 145 14.00 2.36 19.09
N CYS A 146 14.45 1.89 17.93
CA CYS A 146 15.32 0.72 17.83
C CYS A 146 16.65 0.94 18.56
N CYS A 147 17.30 2.09 18.37
CA CYS A 147 18.50 2.46 19.10
C CYS A 147 18.30 2.49 20.62
N ALA A 148 17.18 3.03 21.09
CA ALA A 148 16.86 3.04 22.50
C ALA A 148 16.76 1.63 23.09
N HIS A 149 16.17 0.69 22.35
CA HIS A 149 16.15 -0.71 22.73
C HIS A 149 17.56 -1.34 22.77
N VAL A 150 18.36 -1.10 21.74
CA VAL A 150 19.71 -1.70 21.63
C VAL A 150 20.65 -1.18 22.72
N LEU A 151 20.56 0.11 23.03
CA LEU A 151 21.45 0.77 23.98
C LEU A 151 20.93 0.70 25.43
N GLY A 152 19.74 0.15 25.67
CA GLY A 152 19.12 0.16 27.00
C GLY A 152 18.73 1.54 27.47
N GLY A 153 18.40 2.43 26.54
CA GLY A 153 17.99 3.80 26.83
C GLY A 153 16.57 3.90 27.39
N THR A 154 16.14 5.13 27.70
CA THR A 154 14.77 5.39 28.13
C THR A 154 13.80 5.21 26.97
N LEU A 155 12.86 4.30 27.14
CA LEU A 155 11.84 4.05 26.13
C LEU A 155 10.65 5.01 26.31
N PRO A 156 10.11 5.56 25.22
CA PRO A 156 8.87 6.34 25.27
C PRO A 156 7.67 5.47 25.67
N SER A 157 6.63 6.09 26.19
CA SER A 157 5.43 5.37 26.67
C SER A 157 4.72 4.52 25.60
N TYR A 158 4.87 4.87 24.34
CA TYR A 158 4.29 4.13 23.22
C TYR A 158 5.14 2.92 22.76
N ALA A 159 6.35 2.72 23.25
CA ALA A 159 7.28 1.70 22.76
C ALA A 159 6.69 0.27 22.83
N SER A 160 5.92 -0.02 23.87
CA SER A 160 5.28 -1.32 24.04
C SER A 160 4.31 -1.68 22.92
N ALA A 161 3.69 -0.67 22.28
CA ALA A 161 2.76 -0.87 21.17
C ALA A 161 3.46 -1.39 19.88
N PHE A 162 4.78 -1.25 19.79
CA PHE A 162 5.59 -1.68 18.66
C PHE A 162 6.46 -2.91 19.00
N ALA A 163 6.61 -3.24 20.26
CA ALA A 163 7.46 -4.37 20.67
C ALA A 163 6.91 -5.70 20.18
N PRO A 164 7.75 -6.61 19.61
CA PRO A 164 7.34 -7.96 19.23
C PRO A 164 6.67 -8.73 20.37
N ALA A 165 7.09 -8.47 21.61
CA ALA A 165 6.55 -9.10 22.82
C ALA A 165 5.06 -8.77 23.09
N ARG A 166 4.48 -7.76 22.41
CA ARG A 166 3.06 -7.42 22.55
C ARG A 166 2.12 -8.58 22.25
N TYR A 167 2.50 -9.47 21.34
CA TYR A 167 1.70 -10.65 21.00
C TYR A 167 1.68 -11.73 22.09
N ALA A 168 2.59 -11.68 23.03
CA ALA A 168 2.59 -12.57 24.20
C ALA A 168 1.75 -12.01 25.37
N ASP A 169 1.32 -10.75 25.29
CA ASP A 169 0.46 -10.14 26.29
C ASP A 169 -1.02 -10.50 26.03
N PRO A 170 -1.67 -11.26 26.92
CA PRO A 170 -3.08 -11.60 26.73
C PRO A 170 -4.03 -10.39 26.79
N ALA A 171 -3.57 -9.24 27.27
CA ALA A 171 -4.33 -8.00 27.28
C ALA A 171 -4.16 -7.19 25.97
N TYR A 172 -3.31 -7.63 25.05
CA TYR A 172 -3.12 -6.93 23.78
C TYR A 172 -4.37 -7.06 22.89
N PRO A 173 -5.05 -5.96 22.52
CA PRO A 173 -6.34 -6.00 21.86
C PRO A 173 -6.22 -6.24 20.33
N LEU A 174 -5.54 -7.32 19.94
CA LEU A 174 -5.21 -7.59 18.52
C LEU A 174 -6.47 -7.63 17.65
N GLU A 175 -7.50 -8.37 18.03
CA GLU A 175 -8.74 -8.50 17.24
C GLU A 175 -9.43 -7.15 17.03
N GLU A 176 -9.46 -6.32 18.08
CA GLU A 176 -10.05 -4.99 18.03
C GLU A 176 -9.26 -4.06 17.07
N LEU A 177 -7.93 -4.15 17.14
CA LEU A 177 -7.05 -3.35 16.29
C LEU A 177 -7.15 -3.78 14.82
N VAL A 178 -7.20 -5.07 14.54
CA VAL A 178 -7.42 -5.61 13.20
C VAL A 178 -8.77 -5.16 12.63
N ALA A 179 -9.81 -5.20 13.44
CA ALA A 179 -11.14 -4.76 13.02
C ALA A 179 -11.25 -3.25 12.74
N ARG A 180 -10.39 -2.44 13.39
CA ARG A 180 -10.39 -0.97 13.22
C ARG A 180 -9.58 -0.48 12.04
N GLY A 181 -8.60 -1.23 11.60
CA GLY A 181 -7.61 -0.59 10.79
C GLY A 181 -6.74 -1.43 9.91
N GLY A 182 -7.24 -2.41 9.25
CA GLY A 182 -6.57 -2.95 8.08
C GLY A 182 -6.55 -1.99 6.89
N GLY A 183 -6.47 -0.69 7.10
CA GLY A 183 -6.34 0.27 6.01
C GLY A 183 -4.94 0.16 5.42
N SER A 184 -4.81 -0.41 4.21
CA SER A 184 -3.70 -0.10 3.32
C SER A 184 -3.75 1.40 3.00
N ILE A 185 -2.58 1.94 2.71
CA ILE A 185 -2.38 3.35 2.33
C ILE A 185 -3.20 3.67 1.11
#